data_b9866846169db2519146543f812996a1
#
_entry.id   b9866846169db2519146543f812996a1
#
_cell.length_a   1.000
_cell.length_b   1.000
_cell.length_c   1.000
_cell.angle_alpha   90.00
_cell.angle_beta   90.00
_cell.angle_gamma   90.00
#
_symmetry.space_group_name_H-M   'P 1'
#
loop_
_entity.id
_entity.type
_entity.pdbx_description
1 polymer ?
#
loop_
_entity_poly.entity_id
_entity_poly.type
_entity_poly.pdbx_seq_one_letter_code
_entity_poly.pdbx_strand_id
1 'polypeptide(L)'
;NNEGNELPFYKYAFSTGPYIDSLEFDGMINDSYSSKTEKLITAMLYPLNKEFNDSLVFNKKPTYVASTLDSTYFKFTNLKAGKYHLVAIKDYNNNFLFDPLLDKIAFYDTIIDIPGKYDVNLKIFKEEPSFFIFKPYQDFYNRISFGYRGEKDSLKVRIENRNANESTAITYEKDKDTLNFWFKEFEYDTLLIKVENKSYEKKFKLAYPKKVIDKDSLEIQSENNN
;
A
#
# COMPACT_ATOMS: atom_id res chain seq x y z
N ASN A 1 10.51 -17.94 -23.69
CA ASN A 1 10.92 -18.90 -24.70
C ASN A 1 9.72 -19.72 -25.17
N ASN A 2 9.88 -20.62 -26.12
CA ASN A 2 8.81 -21.45 -26.67
C ASN A 2 8.13 -22.38 -25.64
N GLU A 3 8.71 -22.53 -24.46
CA GLU A 3 8.22 -23.35 -23.33
C GLU A 3 7.47 -22.53 -22.30
N GLY A 4 7.22 -21.24 -22.55
CA GLY A 4 6.50 -20.35 -21.63
C GLY A 4 7.31 -19.93 -20.38
N ASN A 5 8.61 -20.22 -20.32
CA ASN A 5 9.43 -19.80 -19.18
C ASN A 5 9.64 -18.27 -19.24
N GLU A 6 9.23 -17.59 -18.20
CA GLU A 6 9.47 -16.17 -18.04
C GLU A 6 10.88 -15.89 -17.54
N LEU A 7 11.50 -14.83 -18.07
CA LEU A 7 12.77 -14.34 -17.57
C LEU A 7 12.48 -13.25 -16.53
N PRO A 8 12.67 -13.51 -15.23
CA PRO A 8 12.21 -12.63 -14.16
C PRO A 8 12.96 -11.28 -14.14
N PHE A 9 14.15 -11.25 -14.73
CA PHE A 9 14.93 -10.02 -14.84
C PHE A 9 15.86 -10.10 -16.05
N TYR A 10 15.84 -9.06 -16.88
CA TYR A 10 16.74 -8.93 -18.03
C TYR A 10 17.38 -7.55 -18.04
N LYS A 11 18.69 -7.49 -18.18
CA LYS A 11 19.46 -6.24 -18.30
C LYS A 11 20.31 -6.27 -19.54
N TYR A 12 20.14 -5.27 -20.39
CA TYR A 12 20.99 -5.04 -21.54
C TYR A 12 21.65 -3.66 -21.43
N ALA A 13 23.00 -3.62 -21.40
CA ALA A 13 23.75 -2.38 -21.35
C ALA A 13 24.23 -1.99 -22.75
N PHE A 14 23.95 -0.77 -23.15
CA PHE A 14 24.45 -0.19 -24.38
C PHE A 14 24.82 1.28 -24.17
N SER A 15 25.66 1.82 -25.03
CA SER A 15 26.03 3.24 -25.03
C SER A 15 25.84 3.83 -26.42
N THR A 16 25.37 5.07 -26.46
CA THR A 16 25.36 5.90 -27.68
C THR A 16 26.61 6.74 -27.78
N GLY A 17 27.49 6.69 -26.79
CA GLY A 17 28.80 7.37 -26.75
C GLY A 17 29.99 6.42 -26.93
N PRO A 18 31.21 6.93 -26.84
CA PRO A 18 32.44 6.15 -27.07
C PRO A 18 32.78 5.17 -25.92
N TYR A 19 32.08 5.20 -24.79
CA TYR A 19 32.34 4.33 -23.65
C TYR A 19 31.03 3.98 -22.88
N ILE A 20 31.09 2.91 -22.09
CA ILE A 20 30.07 2.52 -21.10
C ILE A 20 30.68 2.78 -19.73
N ASP A 21 29.93 3.39 -18.86
CA ASP A 21 30.33 3.53 -17.45
C ASP A 21 30.57 2.14 -16.84
N SER A 22 31.61 1.99 -16.03
CA SER A 22 32.08 0.69 -15.53
C SER A 22 32.05 0.54 -14.01
N LEU A 23 31.58 1.57 -13.29
CA LEU A 23 31.54 1.52 -11.84
C LEU A 23 30.45 0.57 -11.37
N GLU A 24 30.68 -0.04 -10.21
CA GLU A 24 29.81 -1.03 -9.63
C GLU A 24 29.52 -0.68 -8.16
N PHE A 25 28.39 -1.17 -7.67
CA PHE A 25 27.98 -1.03 -6.30
C PHE A 25 27.08 -2.22 -5.93
N ASP A 26 27.28 -2.78 -4.74
CA ASP A 26 26.55 -3.97 -4.30
C ASP A 26 26.18 -3.91 -2.82
N GLY A 27 25.33 -4.84 -2.40
CA GLY A 27 24.88 -4.95 -1.03
C GLY A 27 23.92 -6.12 -0.84
N MET A 28 23.33 -6.16 0.35
CA MET A 28 22.38 -7.19 0.74
C MET A 28 21.05 -6.57 1.18
N ILE A 29 19.95 -7.29 0.94
CA ILE A 29 18.61 -6.94 1.40
C ILE A 29 18.00 -8.15 2.07
N ASN A 30 17.59 -7.98 3.32
CA ASN A 30 16.94 -9.00 4.12
C ASN A 30 15.54 -8.53 4.54
N ASP A 31 14.62 -9.45 4.74
CA ASP A 31 13.31 -9.12 5.31
C ASP A 31 13.47 -8.80 6.81
N SER A 32 12.73 -7.80 7.31
CA SER A 32 12.78 -7.38 8.72
C SER A 32 12.09 -8.34 9.68
N TYR A 33 11.10 -9.09 9.20
CA TYR A 33 10.22 -9.94 10.00
C TYR A 33 10.38 -11.43 9.70
N SER A 34 11.03 -11.79 8.60
CA SER A 34 11.18 -13.17 8.16
C SER A 34 12.65 -13.53 7.97
N SER A 35 13.03 -14.72 8.43
CA SER A 35 14.33 -15.33 8.12
C SER A 35 14.37 -15.95 6.71
N LYS A 36 13.24 -16.04 6.03
CA LYS A 36 13.18 -16.56 4.66
C LYS A 36 13.65 -15.49 3.68
N THR A 37 14.48 -15.91 2.72
CA THR A 37 14.90 -15.05 1.62
C THR A 37 13.70 -14.64 0.78
N GLU A 38 13.44 -13.35 0.70
CA GLU A 38 12.43 -12.81 -0.20
C GLU A 38 13.05 -12.61 -1.59
N LYS A 39 12.38 -13.15 -2.61
CA LYS A 39 12.86 -13.12 -3.99
C LYS A 39 12.44 -11.87 -4.72
N LEU A 40 13.20 -11.49 -5.75
CA LEU A 40 12.87 -10.42 -6.67
C LEU A 40 12.63 -9.07 -5.97
N ILE A 41 13.50 -8.71 -5.03
CA ILE A 41 13.53 -7.36 -4.50
C ILE A 41 14.30 -6.47 -5.47
N THR A 42 13.76 -5.32 -5.79
CA THR A 42 14.39 -4.33 -6.68
C THR A 42 15.10 -3.27 -5.87
N ALA A 43 16.42 -3.23 -5.96
CA ALA A 43 17.23 -2.11 -5.48
C ALA A 43 17.24 -0.99 -6.52
N MET A 44 17.14 0.25 -6.09
CA MET A 44 16.94 1.43 -6.92
C MET A 44 17.88 2.55 -6.50
N LEU A 45 18.54 3.19 -7.47
CA LEU A 45 19.36 4.38 -7.24
C LEU A 45 18.75 5.62 -7.89
N TYR A 46 18.62 6.66 -7.08
CA TYR A 46 18.17 7.99 -7.48
C TYR A 46 19.33 8.98 -7.34
N PRO A 47 19.74 9.67 -8.41
CA PRO A 47 20.78 10.70 -8.33
C PRO A 47 20.39 11.80 -7.36
N LEU A 48 21.34 12.20 -6.51
CA LEU A 48 21.17 13.36 -5.64
C LEU A 48 21.33 14.63 -6.47
N ASN A 49 20.22 15.20 -6.90
CA ASN A 49 20.16 16.47 -7.62
C ASN A 49 19.17 17.42 -6.93
N LYS A 50 18.97 18.62 -7.48
CA LYS A 50 18.05 19.62 -6.92
C LYS A 50 16.59 19.20 -6.89
N GLU A 51 16.22 18.19 -7.65
CA GLU A 51 14.85 17.66 -7.73
C GLU A 51 14.59 16.53 -6.71
N PHE A 52 15.65 16.09 -5.98
CA PHE A 52 15.49 15.01 -5.03
C PHE A 52 14.61 15.47 -3.85
N ASN A 53 13.59 14.67 -3.56
CA ASN A 53 12.78 14.72 -2.36
C ASN A 53 12.28 13.31 -2.03
N ASP A 54 11.83 13.08 -0.81
CA ASP A 54 11.40 11.77 -0.32
C ASP A 54 10.19 11.21 -1.09
N SER A 55 9.45 12.08 -1.80
CA SER A 55 8.30 11.67 -2.61
C SER A 55 8.68 11.09 -3.98
N LEU A 56 9.96 11.11 -4.37
CA LEU A 56 10.39 10.59 -5.67
C LEU A 56 10.05 9.13 -5.87
N VAL A 57 10.16 8.32 -4.82
CA VAL A 57 9.87 6.87 -4.87
C VAL A 57 8.44 6.56 -5.30
N PHE A 58 7.50 7.49 -5.07
CA PHE A 58 6.09 7.33 -5.45
C PHE A 58 5.77 7.77 -6.89
N ASN A 59 6.60 8.66 -7.46
CA ASN A 59 6.21 9.40 -8.65
C ASN A 59 7.24 9.31 -9.79
N LYS A 60 8.48 8.94 -9.49
CA LYS A 60 9.57 8.93 -10.47
C LYS A 60 10.30 7.59 -10.47
N LYS A 61 10.50 7.04 -11.65
CA LYS A 61 11.30 5.83 -11.81
C LYS A 61 12.76 6.10 -11.47
N PRO A 62 13.48 5.11 -10.91
CA PRO A 62 14.91 5.23 -10.61
C PRO A 62 15.75 5.35 -11.88
N THR A 63 16.97 5.87 -11.72
CA THR A 63 17.94 5.91 -12.83
C THR A 63 18.61 4.55 -13.03
N TYR A 64 18.87 3.83 -11.94
CA TYR A 64 19.47 2.51 -12.01
C TYR A 64 18.66 1.53 -11.16
N VAL A 65 18.57 0.30 -11.65
CA VAL A 65 17.90 -0.82 -10.96
C VAL A 65 18.81 -2.04 -10.91
N ALA A 66 18.68 -2.79 -9.82
CA ALA A 66 19.27 -4.11 -9.67
C ALA A 66 18.28 -5.02 -8.94
N SER A 67 18.31 -6.30 -9.22
CA SER A 67 17.42 -7.27 -8.56
C SER A 67 18.22 -8.26 -7.72
N THR A 68 17.67 -8.67 -6.58
CA THR A 68 18.24 -9.76 -5.78
C THR A 68 18.03 -11.13 -6.40
N LEU A 69 17.14 -11.23 -7.40
CA LEU A 69 16.69 -12.49 -7.99
C LEU A 69 16.16 -13.45 -6.89
N ASP A 70 16.86 -14.54 -6.65
CA ASP A 70 16.52 -15.59 -5.66
C ASP A 70 17.43 -15.58 -4.42
N SER A 71 18.25 -14.53 -4.27
CA SER A 71 19.18 -14.34 -3.15
C SER A 71 18.84 -13.09 -2.33
N THR A 72 19.68 -12.77 -1.36
CA THR A 72 19.64 -11.47 -0.65
C THR A 72 20.57 -10.43 -1.26
N TYR A 73 21.42 -10.83 -2.20
CA TYR A 73 22.46 -10.01 -2.78
C TYR A 73 21.96 -9.28 -4.02
N PHE A 74 22.30 -7.99 -4.13
CA PHE A 74 22.08 -7.20 -5.34
C PHE A 74 23.37 -6.56 -5.81
N LYS A 75 23.48 -6.33 -7.12
CA LYS A 75 24.63 -5.67 -7.71
C LYS A 75 24.22 -4.73 -8.84
N PHE A 76 24.57 -3.46 -8.70
CA PHE A 76 24.54 -2.50 -9.79
C PHE A 76 25.84 -2.57 -10.58
N THR A 77 25.72 -2.44 -11.88
CA THR A 77 26.84 -2.34 -12.81
C THR A 77 26.61 -1.17 -13.77
N ASN A 78 27.63 -0.70 -14.41
CA ASN A 78 27.56 0.39 -15.38
C ASN A 78 27.06 1.70 -14.74
N LEU A 79 27.53 1.99 -13.54
CA LEU A 79 27.20 3.21 -12.84
C LEU A 79 28.09 4.35 -13.26
N LYS A 80 27.50 5.53 -13.40
CA LYS A 80 28.24 6.79 -13.49
C LYS A 80 28.70 7.24 -12.11
N ALA A 81 29.86 7.89 -12.03
CA ALA A 81 30.31 8.53 -10.80
C ALA A 81 29.30 9.60 -10.35
N GLY A 82 28.99 9.64 -9.07
CA GLY A 82 28.04 10.61 -8.50
C GLY A 82 27.47 10.18 -7.18
N LYS A 83 26.58 11.01 -6.65
CA LYS A 83 25.90 10.79 -5.37
C LYS A 83 24.49 10.28 -5.60
N TYR A 84 24.10 9.26 -4.85
CA TYR A 84 22.83 8.57 -5.04
C TYR A 84 22.14 8.29 -3.69
N HIS A 85 20.81 8.30 -3.72
CA HIS A 85 19.99 7.66 -2.70
C HIS A 85 19.68 6.23 -3.12
N LEU A 86 19.83 5.31 -2.17
CA LEU A 86 19.52 3.90 -2.33
C LEU A 86 18.21 3.58 -1.64
N VAL A 87 17.28 3.06 -2.39
CA VAL A 87 16.00 2.53 -1.93
C VAL A 87 15.83 1.11 -2.49
N ALA A 88 15.16 0.25 -1.77
CA ALA A 88 14.77 -1.06 -2.28
C ALA A 88 13.27 -1.28 -2.07
N ILE A 89 12.61 -1.90 -3.03
CA ILE A 89 11.20 -2.25 -2.93
C ILE A 89 10.96 -3.70 -3.35
N LYS A 90 10.00 -4.34 -2.70
CA LYS A 90 9.34 -5.51 -3.25
C LYS A 90 8.18 -5.01 -4.08
N ASP A 91 8.43 -4.83 -5.36
CA ASP A 91 7.51 -4.23 -6.33
C ASP A 91 6.54 -5.31 -6.86
N TYR A 92 5.33 -5.35 -6.34
CA TYR A 92 4.31 -6.31 -6.78
C TYR A 92 3.65 -5.93 -8.10
N ASN A 93 3.71 -4.64 -8.47
CA ASN A 93 3.12 -4.12 -9.70
C ASN A 93 4.11 -4.10 -10.88
N ASN A 94 5.40 -4.33 -10.63
CA ASN A 94 6.50 -4.24 -11.60
C ASN A 94 6.57 -2.89 -12.33
N ASN A 95 6.31 -1.80 -11.61
CA ASN A 95 6.26 -0.46 -12.17
C ASN A 95 7.44 0.44 -11.76
N PHE A 96 8.30 -0.03 -10.83
CA PHE A 96 9.43 0.70 -10.22
C PHE A 96 9.00 1.96 -9.46
N LEU A 97 7.79 1.96 -8.92
CA LEU A 97 7.25 2.99 -8.05
C LEU A 97 6.79 2.32 -6.75
N PHE A 98 6.93 3.01 -5.64
CA PHE A 98 6.50 2.46 -4.35
C PHE A 98 5.00 2.68 -4.13
N ASP A 99 4.28 1.59 -3.91
CA ASP A 99 2.88 1.60 -3.47
C ASP A 99 2.80 1.15 -1.98
N PRO A 100 2.53 2.07 -1.04
CA PRO A 100 2.51 1.74 0.40
C PRO A 100 1.47 0.68 0.78
N LEU A 101 0.44 0.48 -0.03
CA LEU A 101 -0.61 -0.51 0.25
C LEU A 101 -0.19 -1.93 -0.13
N LEU A 102 0.68 -2.06 -1.13
CA LEU A 102 1.08 -3.35 -1.70
C LEU A 102 2.52 -3.71 -1.36
N ASP A 103 3.43 -2.78 -1.58
CA ASP A 103 4.86 -3.02 -1.60
C ASP A 103 5.48 -3.04 -0.21
N LYS A 104 6.65 -3.68 -0.10
CA LYS A 104 7.58 -3.49 1.00
C LYS A 104 8.67 -2.52 0.57
N ILE A 105 9.27 -1.81 1.51
CA ILE A 105 10.31 -0.81 1.27
C ILE A 105 11.49 -0.99 2.22
N ALA A 106 12.67 -0.63 1.76
CA ALA A 106 13.85 -0.36 2.56
C ALA A 106 14.58 0.85 1.99
N PHE A 107 15.22 1.61 2.82
CA PHE A 107 16.05 2.75 2.41
C PHE A 107 17.36 2.76 3.18
N TYR A 108 18.39 3.29 2.54
CA TYR A 108 19.67 3.53 3.15
C TYR A 108 19.74 4.98 3.60
N ASP A 109 20.02 5.20 4.86
CA ASP A 109 19.99 6.53 5.51
C ASP A 109 21.14 7.45 5.09
N THR A 110 22.16 6.88 4.43
CA THR A 110 23.36 7.60 4.01
C THR A 110 23.42 7.72 2.49
N ILE A 111 23.92 8.85 2.00
CA ILE A 111 24.15 9.07 0.57
C ILE A 111 25.30 8.18 0.10
N ILE A 112 25.06 7.44 -0.97
CA ILE A 112 26.07 6.63 -1.65
C ILE A 112 26.85 7.51 -2.64
N ASP A 113 28.13 7.64 -2.44
CA ASP A 113 29.04 8.37 -3.33
C ASP A 113 29.86 7.36 -4.16
N ILE A 114 29.64 7.32 -5.47
CA ILE A 114 30.27 6.39 -6.40
C ILE A 114 31.40 7.12 -7.15
N PRO A 115 32.63 6.60 -7.15
CA PRO A 115 33.09 5.35 -6.55
C PRO A 115 33.29 5.46 -5.04
N GLY A 116 32.83 4.47 -4.29
CA GLY A 116 32.99 4.37 -2.84
C GLY A 116 32.80 2.92 -2.39
N LYS A 117 33.22 2.64 -1.16
CA LYS A 117 33.02 1.33 -0.52
C LYS A 117 32.05 1.47 0.64
N TYR A 118 31.01 0.68 0.61
CA TYR A 118 29.95 0.66 1.61
C TYR A 118 29.64 -0.78 2.00
N ASP A 119 29.38 -1.02 3.27
CA ASP A 119 28.80 -2.28 3.74
C ASP A 119 27.28 -2.08 3.87
N VAL A 120 26.55 -2.41 2.81
CA VAL A 120 25.12 -2.17 2.74
C VAL A 120 24.36 -3.43 3.08
N ASN A 121 23.58 -3.35 4.16
CA ASN A 121 22.65 -4.38 4.55
C ASN A 121 21.30 -3.75 4.86
N LEU A 122 20.42 -3.72 3.86
CA LEU A 122 19.08 -3.17 3.99
C LEU A 122 18.14 -4.15 4.66
N LYS A 123 17.18 -3.61 5.40
CA LYS A 123 16.07 -4.36 6.02
C LYS A 123 14.76 -3.91 5.37
N ILE A 124 14.19 -4.80 4.54
CA ILE A 124 12.92 -4.49 3.89
C ILE A 124 11.75 -4.80 4.83
N PHE A 125 10.78 -3.92 4.88
CA PHE A 125 9.58 -4.04 5.71
C PHE A 125 8.36 -3.53 4.96
N LYS A 126 7.19 -3.95 5.39
CA LYS A 126 5.93 -3.38 4.93
C LYS A 126 5.49 -2.29 5.88
N GLU A 127 5.20 -1.11 5.34
CA GLU A 127 4.57 -0.05 6.13
C GLU A 127 3.14 -0.45 6.49
N GLU A 128 2.78 -0.27 7.75
CA GLU A 128 1.39 -0.35 8.17
C GLU A 128 0.74 1.01 7.93
N PRO A 129 -0.20 1.11 6.98
CA PRO A 129 -0.83 2.38 6.69
C PRO A 129 -1.61 2.87 7.92
N SER A 130 -1.48 4.15 8.22
CA SER A 130 -2.32 4.79 9.24
C SER A 130 -3.79 4.55 8.95
N PHE A 131 -4.58 4.34 10.01
CA PHE A 131 -6.02 4.16 9.86
C PHE A 131 -6.65 5.34 9.12
N PHE A 132 -7.45 5.03 8.12
CA PHE A 132 -8.20 5.99 7.35
C PHE A 132 -9.54 5.39 6.94
N ILE A 133 -10.60 6.19 7.01
CA ILE A 133 -11.92 5.79 6.55
C ILE A 133 -12.34 6.64 5.34
N PHE A 134 -12.80 5.97 4.30
CA PHE A 134 -13.28 6.61 3.09
C PHE A 134 -14.68 7.21 3.30
N LYS A 135 -15.15 7.96 2.30
CA LYS A 135 -16.51 8.52 2.34
C LYS A 135 -17.53 7.38 2.40
N PRO A 136 -18.44 7.41 3.38
CA PRO A 136 -19.49 6.39 3.47
C PRO A 136 -20.48 6.50 2.32
N TYR A 137 -21.11 5.37 2.02
CA TYR A 137 -22.23 5.31 1.11
C TYR A 137 -23.36 4.47 1.72
N GLN A 138 -24.58 4.78 1.35
CA GLN A 138 -25.76 4.05 1.78
C GLN A 138 -26.25 3.19 0.64
N ASP A 139 -26.26 1.88 0.84
CA ASP A 139 -26.74 0.89 -0.10
C ASP A 139 -28.08 0.26 0.32
N PHE A 140 -28.37 0.26 1.63
CA PHE A 140 -29.65 -0.13 2.18
C PHE A 140 -30.20 0.94 3.13
N TYR A 141 -31.53 0.92 3.36
CA TYR A 141 -32.17 1.93 4.19
C TYR A 141 -31.65 1.96 5.65
N ASN A 142 -31.17 0.84 6.19
CA ASN A 142 -30.68 0.66 7.54
C ASN A 142 -29.19 0.29 7.64
N ARG A 143 -28.43 0.44 6.54
CA ARG A 143 -27.02 0.13 6.47
C ARG A 143 -26.23 1.24 5.80
N ILE A 144 -25.11 1.59 6.40
CA ILE A 144 -24.10 2.46 5.80
C ILE A 144 -22.80 1.68 5.70
N SER A 145 -22.22 1.68 4.53
CA SER A 145 -20.97 0.98 4.24
C SER A 145 -19.81 1.98 4.13
N PHE A 146 -18.67 1.58 4.67
CA PHE A 146 -17.44 2.36 4.69
C PHE A 146 -16.29 1.49 4.20
N GLY A 147 -15.55 1.97 3.22
CA GLY A 147 -14.20 1.47 2.99
C GLY A 147 -13.25 2.03 4.04
N TYR A 148 -12.28 1.25 4.46
CA TYR A 148 -11.22 1.71 5.38
C TYR A 148 -9.87 1.13 4.96
N ARG A 149 -8.80 1.62 5.57
CA ARG A 149 -7.46 1.04 5.51
C ARG A 149 -6.78 1.17 6.87
N GLY A 150 -5.78 0.33 7.11
CA GLY A 150 -5.04 0.29 8.37
C GLY A 150 -5.77 -0.47 9.48
N GLU A 151 -5.13 -0.54 10.65
CA GLU A 151 -5.64 -1.29 11.80
C GLU A 151 -6.88 -0.65 12.43
N LYS A 152 -7.84 -1.51 12.78
CA LYS A 152 -9.17 -1.15 13.33
C LYS A 152 -9.37 -1.57 14.79
N ASP A 153 -8.31 -1.55 15.61
CA ASP A 153 -8.31 -2.15 16.96
C ASP A 153 -9.36 -1.59 17.93
N SER A 154 -9.74 -0.32 17.79
CA SER A 154 -10.69 0.33 18.67
C SER A 154 -11.76 1.12 17.91
N LEU A 155 -12.13 0.64 16.73
CA LEU A 155 -13.05 1.31 15.83
C LEU A 155 -14.45 1.43 16.45
N LYS A 156 -14.96 2.65 16.53
CA LYS A 156 -16.29 3.01 16.96
C LYS A 156 -16.98 3.86 15.91
N VAL A 157 -18.21 3.50 15.59
CA VAL A 157 -19.05 4.27 14.68
C VAL A 157 -20.34 4.61 15.43
N ARG A 158 -20.74 5.86 15.40
CA ARG A 158 -21.99 6.30 16.02
C ARG A 158 -22.70 7.39 15.21
N ILE A 159 -24.00 7.45 15.34
CA ILE A 159 -24.83 8.53 14.80
C ILE A 159 -24.96 9.58 15.91
N GLU A 160 -24.45 10.81 15.67
CA GLU A 160 -24.44 11.87 16.70
C GLU A 160 -25.83 12.51 16.90
N ASN A 161 -26.66 12.57 15.88
CA ASN A 161 -27.99 13.16 15.92
C ASN A 161 -29.08 12.09 16.20
N ARG A 162 -28.77 11.11 17.04
CA ARG A 162 -29.68 10.05 17.46
C ARG A 162 -29.57 9.79 18.97
N ASN A 163 -30.61 9.23 19.55
CA ASN A 163 -30.59 8.81 20.96
C ASN A 163 -29.63 7.64 21.18
N ALA A 164 -28.76 7.76 22.19
CA ALA A 164 -27.68 6.80 22.46
C ALA A 164 -28.18 5.36 22.81
N ASN A 165 -29.45 5.17 23.09
CA ASN A 165 -30.01 3.89 23.54
C ASN A 165 -30.52 2.98 22.41
N GLU A 166 -30.33 3.37 21.16
CA GLU A 166 -30.78 2.56 20.03
C GLU A 166 -29.72 1.55 19.59
N SER A 167 -30.16 0.32 19.36
CA SER A 167 -29.29 -0.77 19.00
C SER A 167 -28.65 -0.51 17.61
N THR A 168 -27.31 -0.59 17.58
CA THR A 168 -26.50 -0.53 16.36
C THR A 168 -25.58 -1.74 16.33
N ALA A 169 -25.13 -2.14 15.14
CA ALA A 169 -24.17 -3.20 14.96
C ALA A 169 -23.13 -2.83 13.89
N ILE A 170 -21.93 -3.36 14.04
CA ILE A 170 -20.88 -3.28 13.02
C ILE A 170 -20.58 -4.70 12.55
N THR A 171 -20.55 -4.89 11.24
CA THR A 171 -20.09 -6.12 10.60
C THR A 171 -19.00 -5.79 9.59
N TYR A 172 -18.14 -6.75 9.30
CA TYR A 172 -17.06 -6.61 8.34
C TYR A 172 -17.28 -7.57 7.18
N GLU A 173 -17.02 -7.12 5.97
CA GLU A 173 -17.03 -8.00 4.81
C GLU A 173 -15.77 -8.88 4.82
N LYS A 174 -15.96 -10.15 4.51
CA LYS A 174 -14.84 -11.08 4.40
C LYS A 174 -13.98 -10.70 3.20
N ASP A 175 -12.66 -10.71 3.41
CA ASP A 175 -11.65 -10.44 2.38
C ASP A 175 -11.75 -9.04 1.70
N LYS A 176 -12.42 -8.09 2.36
CA LYS A 176 -12.55 -6.70 1.92
C LYS A 176 -12.33 -5.74 3.07
N ASP A 177 -11.68 -4.62 2.79
CA ASP A 177 -11.53 -3.52 3.74
C ASP A 177 -12.81 -2.67 3.79
N THR A 178 -13.93 -3.36 4.11
CA THR A 178 -15.25 -2.75 4.18
C THR A 178 -15.92 -3.11 5.49
N LEU A 179 -16.41 -2.10 6.18
CA LEU A 179 -17.30 -2.25 7.34
C LEU A 179 -18.71 -1.80 6.99
N ASN A 180 -19.68 -2.49 7.55
CA ASN A 180 -21.10 -2.18 7.46
C ASN A 180 -21.62 -1.77 8.83
N PHE A 181 -22.14 -0.57 8.92
CA PHE A 181 -22.77 -0.04 10.11
C PHE A 181 -24.28 -0.15 9.98
N TRP A 182 -24.90 -0.92 10.86
CA TRP A 182 -26.32 -1.23 10.89
C TRP A 182 -27.01 -0.44 12.00
N PHE A 183 -28.19 0.10 11.71
CA PHE A 183 -28.99 0.85 12.64
C PHE A 183 -30.49 0.62 12.36
N LYS A 184 -31.33 0.93 13.32
CA LYS A 184 -32.78 0.91 13.10
C LYS A 184 -33.21 2.12 12.27
N GLU A 185 -34.44 2.08 11.75
CA GLU A 185 -35.05 3.15 10.98
C GLU A 185 -34.86 4.53 11.64
N PHE A 186 -34.64 5.55 10.83
CA PHE A 186 -34.29 6.87 11.26
C PHE A 186 -35.27 7.89 10.68
N GLU A 187 -35.76 8.81 11.52
CA GLU A 187 -36.81 9.74 11.15
C GLU A 187 -36.33 10.99 10.42
N TYR A 188 -35.02 11.29 10.47
CA TYR A 188 -34.44 12.50 9.92
C TYR A 188 -33.86 12.29 8.52
N ASP A 189 -33.83 13.36 7.72
CA ASP A 189 -33.30 13.33 6.34
C ASP A 189 -31.78 13.38 6.26
N THR A 190 -31.11 13.51 7.39
CA THR A 190 -29.65 13.63 7.46
C THR A 190 -29.08 12.85 8.63
N LEU A 191 -28.06 12.05 8.37
CA LEU A 191 -27.27 11.35 9.38
C LEU A 191 -25.96 12.09 9.63
N LEU A 192 -25.66 12.39 10.89
CA LEU A 192 -24.36 12.87 11.34
C LEU A 192 -23.62 11.70 11.98
N ILE A 193 -22.61 11.20 11.27
CA ILE A 193 -21.88 9.99 11.66
C ILE A 193 -20.51 10.39 12.15
N LYS A 194 -20.14 9.90 13.33
CA LYS A 194 -18.81 10.02 13.90
C LYS A 194 -18.12 8.66 13.89
N VAL A 195 -16.89 8.64 13.37
CA VAL A 195 -16.02 7.47 13.37
C VAL A 195 -14.77 7.80 14.17
N GLU A 196 -14.43 6.93 15.11
CA GLU A 196 -13.28 7.06 15.99
C GLU A 196 -12.46 5.74 15.97
N ASN A 197 -11.13 5.85 15.88
CA ASN A 197 -10.21 4.71 16.03
C ASN A 197 -8.90 5.19 16.64
N LYS A 198 -8.59 4.80 17.86
CA LYS A 198 -7.45 5.35 18.62
C LYS A 198 -7.51 6.90 18.65
N SER A 199 -6.49 7.56 18.11
CA SER A 199 -6.42 9.03 17.97
C SER A 199 -7.10 9.58 16.71
N TYR A 200 -7.59 8.71 15.82
CA TYR A 200 -8.27 9.13 14.59
C TYR A 200 -9.73 9.45 14.88
N GLU A 201 -10.19 10.61 14.40
CA GLU A 201 -11.60 11.01 14.44
C GLU A 201 -12.00 11.61 13.09
N LYS A 202 -13.16 11.20 12.59
CA LYS A 202 -13.76 11.78 11.39
C LYS A 202 -15.28 11.83 11.48
N LYS A 203 -15.84 12.93 11.00
CA LYS A 203 -17.28 13.16 10.94
C LYS A 203 -17.76 13.21 9.50
N PHE A 204 -18.93 12.63 9.27
CA PHE A 204 -19.58 12.62 7.98
C PHE A 204 -21.03 13.12 8.12
N LYS A 205 -21.47 13.88 7.11
CA LYS A 205 -22.86 14.26 6.92
C LYS A 205 -23.39 13.56 5.68
N LEU A 206 -24.38 12.68 5.85
CA LEU A 206 -25.03 11.96 4.78
C LEU A 206 -26.48 12.37 4.66
N ALA A 207 -26.93 12.63 3.44
CA ALA A 207 -28.37 12.68 3.18
C ALA A 207 -28.92 11.27 3.35
N TYR A 208 -30.03 11.15 4.04
CA TYR A 208 -30.72 9.87 4.30
C TYR A 208 -32.07 9.88 3.55
N PRO A 209 -32.07 9.53 2.27
CA PRO A 209 -33.32 9.43 1.53
C PRO A 209 -34.15 8.29 2.11
N LYS A 210 -35.36 8.58 2.57
CA LYS A 210 -36.34 7.59 2.94
C LYS A 210 -36.79 6.83 1.67
N LYS A 211 -35.97 5.90 1.18
CA LYS A 211 -36.44 4.94 0.19
C LYS A 211 -37.35 3.96 0.89
N VAL A 212 -38.60 3.98 0.50
CA VAL A 212 -39.52 2.88 0.78
C VAL A 212 -38.98 1.68 0.00
N ILE A 213 -38.16 0.88 0.64
CA ILE A 213 -37.85 -0.47 0.13
C ILE A 213 -39.06 -1.30 0.53
N ASP A 214 -39.70 -1.84 -0.49
CA ASP A 214 -40.82 -2.74 -0.32
C ASP A 214 -40.35 -3.91 0.55
N LYS A 215 -40.90 -4.03 1.76
CA LYS A 215 -40.50 -5.05 2.74
C LYS A 215 -40.85 -6.47 2.25
N ASP A 216 -41.73 -6.56 1.28
CA ASP A 216 -42.19 -7.83 0.69
C ASP A 216 -41.21 -8.42 -0.34
N SER A 217 -40.13 -7.67 -0.67
CA SER A 217 -39.09 -8.13 -1.63
C SER A 217 -37.85 -8.77 -0.97
N LEU A 218 -37.84 -8.96 0.35
CA LEU A 218 -36.73 -9.62 1.06
C LEU A 218 -36.90 -11.14 1.06
N GLU A 219 -36.31 -11.81 0.08
CA GLU A 219 -36.16 -13.26 0.09
C GLU A 219 -34.85 -13.64 0.79
N ILE A 220 -34.96 -14.47 1.83
CA ILE A 220 -33.79 -15.10 2.46
C ILE A 220 -33.52 -16.40 1.72
N GLN A 221 -32.51 -16.41 0.86
CA GLN A 221 -31.99 -17.63 0.26
C GLN A 221 -30.91 -18.23 1.15
N SER A 222 -31.12 -19.46 1.61
CA SER A 222 -30.06 -20.24 2.27
C SER A 222 -29.12 -20.76 1.18
N GLU A 223 -27.85 -20.35 1.20
CA GLU A 223 -26.82 -21.08 0.46
C GLU A 223 -26.63 -22.45 1.09
N ASN A 224 -27.16 -23.48 0.45
CA ASN A 224 -26.78 -24.86 0.76
C ASN A 224 -25.36 -25.08 0.27
N ASN A 225 -24.38 -25.04 1.14
CA ASN A 225 -23.06 -25.57 0.87
C ASN A 225 -23.17 -27.10 0.81
N ASN A 226 -23.16 -27.64 -0.39
CA ASN A 226 -22.83 -29.06 -0.63
C ASN A 226 -21.32 -29.20 -0.74
#